data_04ff18a62a557257a6d726fdff6da70b
#
_entry.id   04ff18a62a557257a6d726fdff6da70b
#
_cell.length_a   1.000
_cell.length_b   1.000
_cell.length_c   1.000
_cell.angle_alpha   90.00
_cell.angle_beta   90.00
_cell.angle_gamma   90.00
#
_symmetry.space_group_name_H-M   'P 1'
#
loop_
_entity.id
_entity.type
_entity.pdbx_description
1 polymer ?
#
loop_
_entity_poly.entity_id
_entity_poly.type
_entity_poly.pdbx_seq_one_letter_code
_entity_poly.pdbx_strand_id
1 'polypeptide(L)'
;MENMKQIPVYRQTGMYAREHGELDQFRQSNVANIACRAAIEKAIAENFDGMRLKADVAAKVLHEFGAERVQFVLANTVQQKRWDGRFSRENKAWAAAFAIEPDVVMGMDRRVQFVVNSHPAVLDGFITMTRKAVLESERPSVLESLKKKKPQQAKRPSSHHREEVR
;
A
#
# COMPACT_ATOMS: atom_id res chain seq x y z
N MET A 1 -7.52 25.04 12.24
CA MET A 1 -7.33 24.68 11.90
C MET A 1 -7.51 23.96 11.10
N GLU A 2 -7.35 23.91 10.47
CA GLU A 2 -7.60 23.32 9.73
C GLU A 2 -7.30 22.11 9.68
N ASN A 3 -7.77 21.45 9.41
CA ASN A 3 -7.68 20.09 9.24
C ASN A 3 -6.98 19.64 8.09
N MET A 4 -5.86 20.29 7.81
CA MET A 4 -5.03 19.82 6.80
C MET A 4 -4.54 18.48 7.17
N LYS A 5 -4.84 17.47 6.40
CA LYS A 5 -4.30 16.17 6.59
C LYS A 5 -2.81 16.25 6.47
N GLN A 6 -2.15 15.84 7.52
CA GLN A 6 -0.71 15.73 7.50
C GLN A 6 -0.30 14.62 6.55
N ILE A 7 0.71 14.87 5.74
CA ILE A 7 1.21 13.87 4.81
C ILE A 7 1.93 12.77 5.60
N PRO A 8 1.57 11.49 5.41
CA PRO A 8 2.26 10.42 6.12
C PRO A 8 3.75 10.43 5.83
N VAL A 9 4.54 10.08 6.85
CA VAL A 9 5.99 10.20 6.77
C VAL A 9 6.58 9.41 5.62
N TYR A 10 6.02 8.25 5.30
CA TYR A 10 6.56 7.43 4.22
C TYR A 10 6.41 8.09 2.84
N ARG A 11 5.56 9.11 2.72
CA ARG A 11 5.33 9.82 1.47
C ARG A 11 5.96 11.21 1.44
N GLN A 12 6.50 11.67 2.55
CA GLN A 12 7.01 13.04 2.62
C GLN A 12 8.28 13.21 1.79
N THR A 13 8.48 14.44 1.30
CA THR A 13 9.77 14.84 0.74
C THR A 13 10.65 15.39 1.85
N GLY A 14 11.95 15.48 1.59
CA GLY A 14 12.86 16.05 2.57
C GLY A 14 12.53 17.50 2.89
N MET A 15 12.11 18.26 1.88
CA MET A 15 11.73 19.65 2.09
C MET A 15 10.52 19.77 3.00
N TYR A 16 9.48 18.98 2.74
CA TYR A 16 8.28 18.98 3.58
C TYR A 16 8.64 18.65 5.02
N ALA A 17 9.45 17.60 5.22
CA ALA A 17 9.83 17.17 6.55
C ALA A 17 10.61 18.25 7.29
N ARG A 18 11.49 18.95 6.57
CA ARG A 18 12.26 20.02 7.16
C ARG A 18 11.35 21.16 7.60
N GLU A 19 10.40 21.53 6.77
CA GLU A 19 9.50 22.63 7.07
C GLU A 19 8.57 22.34 8.24
N HIS A 20 8.32 21.05 8.48
CA HIS A 20 7.40 20.63 9.54
C HIS A 20 8.13 20.06 10.77
N GLY A 21 9.47 20.17 10.80
CA GLY A 21 10.23 19.70 11.94
C GLY A 21 10.25 18.19 12.12
N GLU A 22 10.10 17.45 11.02
CA GLU A 22 9.98 16.00 11.07
C GLU A 22 11.11 15.29 10.34
N LEU A 23 12.28 15.92 10.24
CA LEU A 23 13.40 15.33 9.52
C LEU A 23 13.86 13.99 10.09
N ASP A 24 13.86 13.86 11.41
CA ASP A 24 14.31 12.61 12.01
C ASP A 24 13.36 11.48 11.67
N GLN A 25 12.06 11.73 11.78
CA GLN A 25 11.05 10.75 11.41
C GLN A 25 11.13 10.43 9.93
N PHE A 26 11.38 11.45 9.11
CA PHE A 26 11.51 11.26 7.67
C PHE A 26 12.69 10.35 7.35
N ARG A 27 13.83 10.57 8.00
CA ARG A 27 15.01 9.74 7.75
C ARG A 27 14.78 8.30 8.16
N GLN A 28 14.14 8.10 9.32
CA GLN A 28 13.80 6.75 9.76
C GLN A 28 12.82 6.08 8.81
N SER A 29 11.85 6.84 8.33
CA SER A 29 10.87 6.30 7.40
C SER A 29 11.52 5.96 6.06
N ASN A 30 12.48 6.77 5.60
CA ASN A 30 13.18 6.47 4.36
C ASN A 30 14.00 5.18 4.49
N VAL A 31 14.62 4.96 5.64
CA VAL A 31 15.31 3.71 5.90
C VAL A 31 14.32 2.55 5.85
N ALA A 32 13.12 2.73 6.40
CA ALA A 32 12.10 1.70 6.35
C ALA A 32 11.61 1.45 4.92
N ASN A 33 11.52 2.50 4.09
CA ASN A 33 11.15 2.33 2.69
C ASN A 33 12.20 1.50 1.96
N ILE A 34 13.48 1.76 2.22
CA ILE A 34 14.57 1.00 1.61
C ILE A 34 14.53 -0.45 2.10
N ALA A 35 14.29 -0.65 3.39
CA ALA A 35 14.18 -2.00 3.94
C ALA A 35 12.98 -2.73 3.35
N CYS A 36 11.88 -2.04 3.13
CA CYS A 36 10.70 -2.62 2.51
C CYS A 36 11.01 -3.08 1.08
N ARG A 37 11.72 -2.25 0.32
CA ARG A 37 12.16 -2.63 -1.01
C ARG A 37 12.99 -3.90 -0.97
N ALA A 38 13.96 -3.95 -0.06
CA ALA A 38 14.84 -5.12 0.05
C ALA A 38 14.04 -6.36 0.44
N ALA A 39 13.05 -6.21 1.32
CA ALA A 39 12.22 -7.32 1.74
C ALA A 39 11.38 -7.85 0.58
N ILE A 40 10.87 -6.94 -0.26
CA ILE A 40 10.11 -7.34 -1.44
C ILE A 40 11.00 -8.14 -2.40
N GLU A 41 12.20 -7.62 -2.65
CA GLU A 41 13.14 -8.30 -3.54
C GLU A 41 13.49 -9.68 -3.02
N LYS A 42 13.72 -9.78 -1.72
CA LYS A 42 14.05 -11.06 -1.10
C LYS A 42 12.86 -12.02 -1.14
N ALA A 43 11.68 -11.52 -0.84
CA ALA A 43 10.47 -12.34 -0.86
C ALA A 43 10.22 -12.93 -2.24
N ILE A 44 10.41 -12.11 -3.27
CA ILE A 44 10.23 -12.57 -4.64
C ILE A 44 11.29 -13.63 -4.97
N ALA A 45 12.55 -13.37 -4.62
CA ALA A 45 13.64 -14.29 -4.94
C ALA A 45 13.46 -15.65 -4.26
N GLU A 46 12.95 -15.64 -3.03
CA GLU A 46 12.82 -16.88 -2.26
C GLU A 46 11.53 -17.65 -2.55
N ASN A 47 10.56 -17.00 -3.16
CA ASN A 47 9.25 -17.61 -3.35
C ASN A 47 8.82 -17.75 -4.80
N PHE A 48 9.73 -17.53 -5.72
CA PHE A 48 9.47 -17.70 -7.15
C PHE A 48 10.14 -18.98 -7.61
N ASP A 49 9.35 -19.88 -8.17
CA ASP A 49 9.86 -21.19 -8.58
C ASP A 49 10.26 -21.26 -10.06
N GLY A 50 10.32 -20.13 -10.72
CA GLY A 50 10.63 -20.06 -12.14
C GLY A 50 9.39 -19.87 -12.99
N MET A 51 8.21 -20.11 -12.44
CA MET A 51 6.97 -19.96 -13.16
C MET A 51 5.95 -19.11 -12.43
N ARG A 52 5.88 -19.22 -11.12
CA ARG A 52 4.91 -18.44 -10.34
C ARG A 52 5.41 -18.20 -8.93
N LEU A 53 4.80 -17.20 -8.29
CA LEU A 53 5.07 -16.87 -6.91
C LEU A 53 4.16 -17.67 -5.98
N LYS A 54 4.64 -17.95 -4.77
CA LYS A 54 3.81 -18.60 -3.76
C LYS A 54 2.65 -17.70 -3.37
N ALA A 55 1.52 -18.32 -3.04
CA ALA A 55 0.27 -17.59 -2.81
C ALA A 55 0.34 -16.60 -1.65
N ASP A 56 1.15 -16.88 -0.63
CA ASP A 56 1.21 -16.06 0.57
C ASP A 56 2.41 -15.10 0.60
N VAL A 57 3.13 -14.96 -0.52
CA VAL A 57 4.35 -14.16 -0.54
C VAL A 57 4.09 -12.70 -0.15
N ALA A 58 3.00 -12.12 -0.63
CA ALA A 58 2.69 -10.73 -0.34
C ALA A 58 2.25 -10.53 1.10
N ALA A 59 1.58 -11.51 1.68
CA ALA A 59 1.03 -11.37 3.03
C ALA A 59 2.13 -11.12 4.06
N LYS A 60 3.26 -11.78 3.92
CA LYS A 60 4.36 -11.63 4.87
C LYS A 60 4.94 -10.23 4.84
N VAL A 61 5.15 -9.68 3.65
CA VAL A 61 5.69 -8.34 3.51
C VAL A 61 4.70 -7.31 4.02
N LEU A 62 3.43 -7.51 3.72
CA LEU A 62 2.37 -6.61 4.20
C LEU A 62 2.30 -6.61 5.72
N HIS A 63 2.46 -7.77 6.34
CA HIS A 63 2.43 -7.85 7.78
C HIS A 63 3.62 -7.13 8.41
N GLU A 64 4.78 -7.26 7.80
CA GLU A 64 6.01 -6.69 8.35
C GLU A 64 6.07 -5.17 8.22
N PHE A 65 5.66 -4.63 7.09
CA PHE A 65 5.84 -3.20 6.80
C PHE A 65 4.54 -2.40 6.78
N GLY A 66 3.40 -3.06 6.76
CA GLY A 66 2.12 -2.39 6.66
C GLY A 66 1.70 -2.15 5.22
N ALA A 67 0.40 -2.23 4.98
CA ALA A 67 -0.15 -2.14 3.63
C ALA A 67 0.18 -0.82 2.95
N GLU A 68 0.15 0.26 3.71
CA GLU A 68 0.36 1.59 3.12
C GLU A 68 1.77 1.76 2.58
N ARG A 69 2.77 1.37 3.38
CA ARG A 69 4.17 1.51 2.96
C ARG A 69 4.50 0.58 1.81
N VAL A 70 4.02 -0.66 1.87
CA VAL A 70 4.28 -1.62 0.79
C VAL A 70 3.70 -1.12 -0.52
N GLN A 71 2.47 -0.64 -0.49
CA GLN A 71 1.84 -0.11 -1.70
C GLN A 71 2.55 1.12 -2.22
N PHE A 72 3.01 1.99 -1.32
CA PHE A 72 3.74 3.18 -1.71
C PHE A 72 5.03 2.80 -2.45
N VAL A 73 5.80 1.86 -1.91
CA VAL A 73 7.05 1.42 -2.52
C VAL A 73 6.78 0.79 -3.89
N LEU A 74 5.76 -0.05 -3.99
CA LEU A 74 5.42 -0.68 -5.25
C LEU A 74 4.93 0.33 -6.28
N ALA A 75 4.06 1.25 -5.86
CA ALA A 75 3.54 2.27 -6.77
C ALA A 75 4.67 3.18 -7.26
N ASN A 76 5.59 3.54 -6.39
CA ASN A 76 6.75 4.33 -6.78
C ASN A 76 7.58 3.60 -7.82
N THR A 77 7.79 2.31 -7.63
CA THR A 77 8.56 1.50 -8.57
C THR A 77 7.92 1.52 -9.95
N VAL A 78 6.60 1.31 -10.02
CA VAL A 78 5.90 1.31 -11.30
C VAL A 78 5.96 2.68 -11.94
N GLN A 79 5.78 3.76 -11.16
CA GLN A 79 5.86 5.11 -11.71
C GLN A 79 7.24 5.41 -12.28
N GLN A 80 8.29 4.95 -11.62
CA GLN A 80 9.66 5.17 -12.09
C GLN A 80 9.96 4.34 -13.35
N LYS A 81 9.22 3.25 -13.56
CA LYS A 81 9.43 2.37 -14.70
C LYS A 81 8.19 2.31 -15.60
N ARG A 82 7.48 3.40 -15.69
CA ARG A 82 6.22 3.42 -16.44
C ARG A 82 6.40 3.08 -17.92
N TRP A 83 7.60 3.30 -18.43
CA TRP A 83 7.95 2.98 -19.81
C TRP A 83 8.00 1.49 -20.08
N ASP A 84 8.07 0.66 -19.04
CA ASP A 84 8.29 -0.78 -19.20
C ASP A 84 6.97 -1.47 -19.51
N GLY A 85 6.89 -2.08 -20.71
CA GLY A 85 5.66 -2.74 -21.16
C GLY A 85 5.35 -4.05 -20.47
N ARG A 86 6.27 -4.53 -19.60
CA ARG A 86 6.03 -5.77 -18.87
C ARG A 86 5.14 -5.59 -17.67
N PHE A 87 4.92 -4.33 -17.22
CA PHE A 87 3.90 -4.06 -16.21
C PHE A 87 2.55 -3.99 -16.86
N SER A 88 1.54 -4.58 -16.22
CA SER A 88 0.19 -4.60 -16.76
C SER A 88 -0.42 -3.18 -16.74
N ARG A 89 -1.38 -3.00 -17.63
CA ARG A 89 -2.09 -1.72 -17.72
C ARG A 89 -2.82 -1.40 -16.43
N GLU A 90 -3.41 -2.43 -15.82
CA GLU A 90 -4.12 -2.25 -14.55
C GLU A 90 -3.19 -1.78 -13.43
N ASN A 91 -2.01 -2.38 -13.34
CA ASN A 91 -1.06 -2.00 -12.30
C ASN A 91 -0.48 -0.62 -12.55
N LYS A 92 -0.28 -0.24 -13.81
CA LYS A 92 0.16 1.11 -14.14
C LYS A 92 -0.88 2.15 -13.74
N ALA A 93 -2.15 1.86 -14.00
CA ALA A 93 -3.24 2.76 -13.62
C ALA A 93 -3.36 2.86 -12.11
N TRP A 94 -3.23 1.72 -11.43
CA TRP A 94 -3.26 1.69 -9.97
C TRP A 94 -2.14 2.56 -9.39
N ALA A 95 -0.92 2.37 -9.88
CA ALA A 95 0.23 3.12 -9.39
C ALA A 95 0.08 4.62 -9.65
N ALA A 96 -0.47 4.98 -10.79
CA ALA A 96 -0.62 6.39 -11.16
C ALA A 96 -1.56 7.14 -10.24
N ALA A 97 -2.43 6.42 -9.54
CA ALA A 97 -3.36 7.05 -8.59
C ALA A 97 -2.67 7.51 -7.30
N PHE A 98 -1.45 7.06 -7.05
CA PHE A 98 -0.71 7.48 -5.87
C PHE A 98 -0.04 8.83 -6.11
N ALA A 99 -0.25 9.76 -5.19
CA ALA A 99 0.40 11.07 -5.28
C ALA A 99 1.80 10.95 -4.69
N ILE A 100 2.78 10.72 -5.55
CA ILE A 100 4.17 10.56 -5.15
C ILE A 100 4.97 11.69 -5.77
N GLU A 101 5.47 12.59 -4.92
CA GLU A 101 6.18 13.77 -5.39
C GLU A 101 7.67 13.53 -5.49
N PRO A 102 8.32 14.18 -6.46
CA PRO A 102 9.78 14.09 -6.57
C PRO A 102 10.46 14.60 -5.32
N ASP A 103 11.51 13.91 -4.91
CA ASP A 103 12.29 14.31 -3.74
C ASP A 103 13.75 14.46 -4.18
N VAL A 104 14.04 15.55 -4.86
CA VAL A 104 15.35 15.77 -5.47
C VAL A 104 16.26 16.50 -4.49
N VAL A 105 17.42 15.91 -4.21
CA VAL A 105 18.44 16.50 -3.36
C VAL A 105 19.78 16.39 -4.10
N MET A 106 20.41 17.53 -4.28
CA MET A 106 21.71 17.61 -4.96
C MET A 106 21.70 16.90 -6.32
N GLY A 107 20.60 17.10 -7.05
CA GLY A 107 20.48 16.52 -8.37
C GLY A 107 20.03 15.07 -8.42
N MET A 108 19.81 14.46 -7.27
CA MET A 108 19.38 13.06 -7.20
C MET A 108 18.00 12.95 -6.62
N ASP A 109 17.17 12.16 -7.28
CA ASP A 109 15.82 11.90 -6.81
C ASP A 109 15.87 10.73 -5.84
N ARG A 110 15.55 10.98 -4.58
CA ARG A 110 15.63 9.97 -3.54
C ARG A 110 14.68 8.79 -3.76
N ARG A 111 13.64 9.00 -4.56
CA ARG A 111 12.69 7.92 -4.83
C ARG A 111 13.35 6.72 -5.48
N VAL A 112 14.49 6.94 -6.14
CA VAL A 112 15.23 5.84 -6.78
C VAL A 112 15.75 4.85 -5.75
N GLN A 113 15.98 5.29 -4.52
CA GLN A 113 16.57 4.44 -3.49
C GLN A 113 15.67 3.27 -3.10
N PHE A 114 14.37 3.41 -3.25
CA PHE A 114 13.46 2.31 -2.91
C PHE A 114 12.67 1.80 -4.11
N VAL A 115 13.29 1.85 -5.29
CA VAL A 115 12.74 1.19 -6.47
C VAL A 115 13.11 -0.30 -6.41
N VAL A 116 12.10 -1.15 -6.49
CA VAL A 116 12.30 -2.59 -6.40
C VAL A 116 12.98 -3.10 -7.68
N ASN A 117 14.10 -3.81 -7.51
CA ASN A 117 14.88 -4.33 -8.64
C ASN A 117 14.64 -5.81 -8.82
N SER A 118 13.42 -6.18 -9.17
CA SER A 118 13.06 -7.54 -9.50
C SER A 118 12.66 -7.59 -10.98
N HIS A 119 12.63 -8.77 -11.54
CA HIS A 119 12.20 -8.91 -12.93
C HIS A 119 10.80 -8.31 -13.09
N PRO A 120 10.60 -7.40 -14.05
CA PRO A 120 9.34 -6.66 -14.11
C PRO A 120 8.09 -7.52 -14.26
N ALA A 121 8.15 -8.61 -15.01
CA ALA A 121 6.98 -9.47 -15.16
C ALA A 121 6.63 -10.18 -13.86
N VAL A 122 7.65 -10.61 -13.11
CA VAL A 122 7.44 -11.27 -11.82
C VAL A 122 6.95 -10.24 -10.80
N LEU A 123 7.56 -9.07 -10.82
CA LEU A 123 7.15 -7.98 -9.93
C LEU A 123 5.69 -7.57 -10.20
N ASP A 124 5.30 -7.53 -11.48
CA ASP A 124 3.92 -7.22 -11.83
C ASP A 124 2.96 -8.21 -11.17
N GLY A 125 3.31 -9.50 -11.18
CA GLY A 125 2.52 -10.51 -10.51
C GLY A 125 2.48 -10.30 -9.00
N PHE A 126 3.61 -9.92 -8.40
CA PHE A 126 3.66 -9.62 -6.98
C PHE A 126 2.75 -8.45 -6.62
N ILE A 127 2.74 -7.41 -7.47
CA ILE A 127 1.89 -6.26 -7.24
C ILE A 127 0.41 -6.67 -7.29
N THR A 128 0.05 -7.49 -8.26
CA THR A 128 -1.33 -7.97 -8.36
C THR A 128 -1.72 -8.75 -7.11
N MET A 129 -0.84 -9.62 -6.62
CA MET A 129 -1.10 -10.38 -5.40
C MET A 129 -1.21 -9.47 -4.19
N THR A 130 -0.38 -8.43 -4.12
CA THR A 130 -0.43 -7.48 -3.03
C THR A 130 -1.76 -6.74 -3.03
N ARG A 131 -2.19 -6.26 -4.19
CA ARG A 131 -3.46 -5.54 -4.30
C ARG A 131 -4.63 -6.42 -3.87
N LYS A 132 -4.59 -7.67 -4.29
CA LYS A 132 -5.63 -8.62 -3.92
C LYS A 132 -5.63 -8.89 -2.42
N ALA A 133 -4.44 -9.06 -1.84
CA ALA A 133 -4.32 -9.32 -0.41
C ALA A 133 -4.84 -8.15 0.42
N VAL A 134 -4.55 -6.91 -0.03
CA VAL A 134 -5.04 -5.73 0.66
C VAL A 134 -6.56 -5.66 0.62
N LEU A 135 -7.14 -5.92 -0.56
CA LEU A 135 -8.59 -5.92 -0.68
C LEU A 135 -9.24 -6.99 0.19
N GLU A 136 -8.64 -8.17 0.24
CA GLU A 136 -9.18 -9.26 1.05
C GLU A 136 -9.10 -8.95 2.52
N SER A 137 -8.04 -8.27 2.96
CA SER A 137 -7.90 -7.94 4.37
C SER A 137 -8.92 -6.87 4.80
N GLU A 138 -9.34 -6.03 3.89
CA GLU A 138 -10.37 -5.03 4.18
C GLU A 138 -11.78 -5.58 4.17
N ARG A 139 -11.99 -6.62 3.37
CA ARG A 139 -13.32 -7.18 3.18
C ARG A 139 -13.91 -7.82 4.45
N PRO A 140 -13.19 -8.66 5.19
CA PRO A 140 -13.72 -9.24 6.43
C PRO A 140 -14.15 -8.19 7.43
N SER A 141 -13.38 -7.12 7.55
CA SER A 141 -13.69 -6.04 8.45
C SER A 141 -15.04 -5.40 8.13
N VAL A 142 -15.28 -5.16 6.86
CA VAL A 142 -16.54 -4.59 6.40
C VAL A 142 -17.69 -5.54 6.68
N LEU A 143 -17.48 -6.82 6.41
CA LEU A 143 -18.53 -7.82 6.66
C LEU A 143 -18.88 -7.92 8.12
N GLU A 144 -17.89 -7.86 9.00
CA GLU A 144 -18.15 -7.90 10.43
C GLU A 144 -18.92 -6.68 10.89
N SER A 145 -18.58 -5.53 10.36
CA SER A 145 -19.31 -4.31 10.68
C SER A 145 -20.76 -4.41 10.25
N LEU A 146 -21.02 -4.94 9.07
CA LEU A 146 -22.37 -5.11 8.57
C LEU A 146 -23.14 -6.11 9.41
N LYS A 147 -22.52 -7.20 9.81
CA LYS A 147 -23.17 -8.18 10.64
C LYS A 147 -23.57 -7.62 11.99
N LYS A 148 -22.72 -6.79 12.57
CA LYS A 148 -23.03 -6.16 13.85
C LYS A 148 -24.18 -5.19 13.72
N LYS A 149 -24.23 -4.44 12.63
CA LYS A 149 -25.28 -3.47 12.42
C LYS A 149 -26.65 -4.11 12.16
N LYS A 150 -26.68 -5.20 11.43
CA LYS A 150 -27.93 -5.85 11.10
C LYS A 150 -28.74 -6.26 12.31
N PRO A 151 -28.17 -6.97 13.29
CA PRO A 151 -28.95 -7.34 14.47
C PRO A 151 -29.54 -6.16 15.18
N GLN A 152 -28.81 -5.07 15.27
CA GLN A 152 -29.30 -3.89 15.94
C GLN A 152 -30.49 -3.27 15.20
N GLN A 153 -30.39 -3.24 13.88
CA GLN A 153 -31.49 -2.69 13.08
C GLN A 153 -32.72 -3.57 13.16
N ALA A 154 -32.56 -4.86 13.19
CA ALA A 154 -33.66 -5.78 13.31
C ALA A 154 -34.42 -5.60 14.63
N LYS A 155 -33.72 -5.26 15.67
CA LYS A 155 -34.34 -5.05 16.99
C LYS A 155 -35.18 -3.81 17.05
N ARG A 156 -35.02 -2.93 16.18
CA ARG A 156 -35.90 -1.79 16.15
C ARG A 156 -37.26 -2.18 15.74
N PRO A 157 -38.03 -2.45 15.62
CA PRO A 157 -38.92 -2.57 15.27
C PRO A 157 -39.59 -2.74 15.10
N SER A 158 -39.59 -3.27 14.80
CA SER A 158 -40.02 -3.51 14.70
C SER A 158 -40.56 -3.34 14.77
N SER A 159 -40.68 -3.26 14.51
CA SER A 159 -40.90 -3.16 14.68
C SER A 159 -41.31 -2.92 14.66
N HIS A 160 -41.58 -3.02 14.40
CA HIS A 160 -41.67 -3.00 14.57
C HIS A 160 -42.14 -2.98 14.63
N HIS A 161 -42.62 -2.95 14.31
CA HIS A 161 -42.85 -3.17 14.59
C HIS A 161 -43.40 -3.35 14.86
N ARG A 162 -43.87 -3.20 14.74
CA ARG A 162 -44.22 -3.60 15.19
C ARG A 162 -44.74 -3.62 15.74
N GLU A 163 -44.84 -3.43 15.54
CA GLU A 163 -45.07 -3.69 16.21
C GLU A 163 -45.53 -3.66 16.62
N GLU A 164 -45.92 -3.52 16.37
CA GLU A 164 -46.18 -3.71 16.96
C GLU A 164 -46.81 -3.72 17.47
N VAL A 165 -47.46 -3.70 17.15
CA VAL A 165 -47.87 -3.75 17.86
C VAL A 165 -48.59 -4.23 18.31
N ARG A 166 -48.90 -4.43 18.33
CA ARG A 166 -49.24 -4.76 19.15
C ARG A 166 -49.45 -4.84 19.71
#